data_081fa12b83d9c6ca2edc70dd0b6c178e
#
_entry.id   081fa12b83d9c6ca2edc70dd0b6c178e
#
_cell.length_a   1.000
_cell.length_b   1.000
_cell.length_c   1.000
_cell.angle_alpha   90.00
_cell.angle_beta   90.00
_cell.angle_gamma   90.00
#
_symmetry.space_group_name_H-M   'P 1'
#
loop_
_entity.id
_entity.type
_entity.pdbx_description
1 polymer ?
#
loop_
_entity_poly.entity_id
_entity_poly.type
_entity_poly.pdbx_seq_one_letter_code
_entity_poly.pdbx_strand_id
1 'polypeptide(L)'
;VATALVVGGSALVAAPAHAAPGSPVTSVNALASLTAKQRAARQKARAKAAVAYAYKQIGDPYRYGGTGPGSWDCSGLAGGSWRKAGVKLPRTTQQIYRAVHYKVSWKGAVAGDLLFFYGGRTHMGIYVGHGYMIHAPGSGRTVRKVKLNSYYKRVFNGAVRPGY
;
A
#
# COMPACT_ATOMS: atom_id res chain seq x y z
N VAL A 1 -4.02 -75.14 -49.11
CA VAL A 1 -3.82 -74.85 -47.70
C VAL A 1 -3.43 -73.32 -47.70
N ALA A 2 -4.39 -72.46 -47.39
CA ALA A 2 -4.14 -71.02 -47.29
C ALA A 2 -4.59 -70.55 -45.91
N THR A 3 -3.65 -70.06 -45.13
CA THR A 3 -3.84 -69.54 -43.78
C THR A 3 -4.02 -68.01 -43.86
N ALA A 4 -5.15 -67.49 -43.46
CA ALA A 4 -5.44 -66.07 -43.36
C ALA A 4 -4.98 -65.52 -42.03
N LEU A 5 -4.19 -64.46 -42.07
CA LEU A 5 -3.73 -63.67 -40.90
C LEU A 5 -4.71 -62.53 -40.65
N VAL A 6 -5.33 -62.53 -39.46
CA VAL A 6 -6.15 -61.40 -39.01
C VAL A 6 -5.26 -60.43 -38.22
N VAL A 7 -5.14 -59.18 -38.70
CA VAL A 7 -4.46 -58.12 -38.01
C VAL A 7 -5.47 -57.31 -37.19
N GLY A 8 -5.42 -57.44 -35.87
CA GLY A 8 -6.22 -56.65 -34.94
C GLY A 8 -5.59 -55.26 -34.72
N GLY A 9 -6.28 -54.23 -35.15
CA GLY A 9 -5.89 -52.83 -34.86
C GLY A 9 -6.37 -52.40 -33.49
N SER A 10 -5.45 -52.14 -32.59
CA SER A 10 -5.76 -51.50 -31.29
C SER A 10 -5.83 -49.97 -31.46
N ALA A 11 -7.01 -49.43 -31.26
CA ALA A 11 -7.20 -47.98 -31.19
C ALA A 11 -6.73 -47.46 -29.82
N LEU A 12 -5.70 -46.65 -29.80
CA LEU A 12 -5.32 -45.87 -28.63
C LEU A 12 -6.35 -44.74 -28.42
N VAL A 13 -7.13 -44.85 -27.35
CA VAL A 13 -7.95 -43.74 -26.86
C VAL A 13 -7.03 -42.79 -26.09
N ALA A 14 -6.81 -41.58 -26.63
CA ALA A 14 -6.10 -40.52 -25.94
C ALA A 14 -6.97 -39.95 -24.81
N ALA A 15 -6.51 -40.02 -23.58
CA ALA A 15 -7.13 -39.38 -22.42
C ALA A 15 -7.03 -37.86 -22.53
N PRO A 16 -8.07 -37.10 -22.11
CA PRO A 16 -7.96 -35.63 -22.11
C PRO A 16 -6.96 -35.19 -21.04
N ALA A 17 -6.03 -34.34 -21.46
CA ALA A 17 -5.08 -33.67 -20.59
C ALA A 17 -5.85 -32.81 -19.58
N HIS A 18 -5.71 -33.13 -18.29
CA HIS A 18 -6.17 -32.24 -17.21
C HIS A 18 -5.36 -30.94 -17.24
N ALA A 19 -6.02 -29.82 -17.54
CA ALA A 19 -5.43 -28.51 -17.39
C ALA A 19 -5.20 -28.23 -15.90
N ALA A 20 -3.96 -27.93 -15.54
CA ALA A 20 -3.59 -27.56 -14.17
C ALA A 20 -4.27 -26.23 -13.78
N PRO A 21 -4.86 -26.11 -12.58
CA PRO A 21 -5.44 -24.87 -12.11
C PRO A 21 -4.33 -23.92 -11.64
N GLY A 22 -4.32 -22.69 -12.15
CA GLY A 22 -3.64 -21.58 -11.48
C GLY A 22 -2.59 -20.82 -12.27
N SER A 23 -2.98 -20.16 -13.35
CA SER A 23 -2.14 -19.12 -13.96
C SER A 23 -2.31 -17.78 -13.21
N PRO A 24 -1.22 -17.09 -12.84
CA PRO A 24 -1.26 -15.82 -12.07
C PRO A 24 -1.87 -14.61 -12.81
N VAL A 25 -2.21 -14.76 -14.07
CA VAL A 25 -2.87 -13.73 -14.90
C VAL A 25 -4.29 -13.36 -14.46
N THR A 26 -4.95 -14.19 -13.66
CA THR A 26 -6.32 -13.93 -13.18
C THR A 26 -6.38 -12.76 -12.19
N SER A 27 -5.30 -12.53 -11.45
CA SER A 27 -5.26 -11.49 -10.38
C SER A 27 -5.16 -10.05 -10.91
N VAL A 28 -4.43 -9.83 -12.00
CA VAL A 28 -4.27 -8.47 -12.57
C VAL A 28 -5.49 -8.03 -13.35
N ASN A 29 -6.18 -8.95 -14.03
CA ASN A 29 -7.43 -8.64 -14.73
C ASN A 29 -8.59 -8.35 -13.76
N ALA A 30 -8.65 -9.01 -12.61
CA ALA A 30 -9.63 -8.73 -11.57
C ALA A 30 -9.51 -7.32 -10.98
N LEU A 31 -8.30 -6.76 -10.92
CA LEU A 31 -8.06 -5.38 -10.47
C LEU A 31 -8.50 -4.33 -11.49
N ALA A 32 -8.29 -4.59 -12.78
CA ALA A 32 -8.69 -3.70 -13.86
C ALA A 32 -10.23 -3.62 -14.02
N SER A 33 -10.98 -4.65 -13.58
CA SER A 33 -12.42 -4.72 -13.69
C SER A 33 -13.19 -4.09 -12.51
N LEU A 34 -12.52 -3.63 -11.44
CA LEU A 34 -13.20 -3.03 -10.30
C LEU A 34 -13.90 -1.72 -10.67
N THR A 35 -15.16 -1.58 -10.26
CA THR A 35 -15.87 -0.32 -10.37
C THR A 35 -15.24 0.77 -9.48
N ALA A 36 -15.53 2.05 -9.76
CA ALA A 36 -15.06 3.16 -8.93
C ALA A 36 -15.46 2.99 -7.45
N LYS A 37 -16.67 2.50 -7.18
CA LYS A 37 -17.18 2.22 -5.83
C LYS A 37 -16.34 1.13 -5.12
N GLN A 38 -16.01 0.05 -5.83
CA GLN A 38 -15.20 -1.04 -5.30
C GLN A 38 -13.76 -0.60 -5.02
N ARG A 39 -13.16 0.22 -5.92
CA ARG A 39 -11.83 0.81 -5.67
C ARG A 39 -11.83 1.71 -4.44
N ALA A 40 -12.83 2.57 -4.28
CA ALA A 40 -12.96 3.44 -3.10
C ALA A 40 -13.14 2.63 -1.81
N ALA A 41 -13.97 1.60 -1.80
CA ALA A 41 -14.17 0.72 -0.65
C ALA A 41 -12.88 -0.01 -0.26
N ARG A 42 -12.16 -0.54 -1.23
CA ARG A 42 -10.86 -1.22 -1.03
C ARG A 42 -9.81 -0.27 -0.48
N GLN A 43 -9.71 0.94 -1.03
CA GLN A 43 -8.80 1.98 -0.52
C GLN A 43 -9.12 2.32 0.94
N LYS A 44 -10.40 2.52 1.28
CA LYS A 44 -10.85 2.81 2.65
C LYS A 44 -10.48 1.69 3.63
N ALA A 45 -10.65 0.43 3.26
CA ALA A 45 -10.27 -0.72 4.07
C ALA A 45 -8.75 -0.76 4.32
N ARG A 46 -7.94 -0.52 3.28
CA ARG A 46 -6.48 -0.45 3.37
C ARG A 46 -6.02 0.72 4.24
N ALA A 47 -6.62 1.89 4.06
CA ALA A 47 -6.35 3.08 4.87
C ALA A 47 -6.61 2.81 6.36
N LYS A 48 -7.72 2.15 6.69
CA LYS A 48 -8.04 1.73 8.07
C LYS A 48 -6.95 0.82 8.64
N ALA A 49 -6.47 -0.16 7.89
CA ALA A 49 -5.41 -1.07 8.32
C ALA A 49 -4.06 -0.33 8.51
N ALA A 50 -3.71 0.58 7.59
CA ALA A 50 -2.49 1.38 7.70
C ALA A 50 -2.52 2.30 8.92
N VAL A 51 -3.62 2.99 9.16
CA VAL A 51 -3.82 3.86 10.34
C VAL A 51 -3.76 3.05 11.62
N ALA A 52 -4.44 1.90 11.70
CA ALA A 52 -4.40 1.03 12.87
C ALA A 52 -2.97 0.53 13.17
N TYR A 53 -2.19 0.24 12.14
CA TYR A 53 -0.78 -0.13 12.31
C TYR A 53 0.06 1.05 12.82
N ALA A 54 -0.13 2.25 12.28
CA ALA A 54 0.60 3.46 12.73
C ALA A 54 0.33 3.77 14.21
N TYR A 55 -0.91 3.61 14.68
CA TYR A 55 -1.25 3.77 16.10
C TYR A 55 -0.45 2.85 17.02
N LYS A 56 -0.17 1.62 16.58
CA LYS A 56 0.60 0.63 17.36
C LYS A 56 2.08 0.98 17.47
N GLN A 57 2.59 1.89 16.62
CA GLN A 57 4.00 2.30 16.65
C GLN A 57 4.22 3.56 17.49
N ILE A 58 3.17 4.16 18.05
CA ILE A 58 3.31 5.32 18.95
C ILE A 58 4.18 4.94 20.15
N GLY A 59 5.21 5.74 20.40
CA GLY A 59 6.22 5.48 21.42
C GLY A 59 7.52 4.90 20.88
N ASP A 60 7.52 4.27 19.71
CA ASP A 60 8.75 3.77 19.09
C ASP A 60 9.72 4.94 18.79
N PRO A 61 11.03 4.77 19.02
CA PRO A 61 12.00 5.80 18.78
C PRO A 61 12.15 6.16 17.29
N TYR A 62 12.39 7.44 17.02
CA TYR A 62 12.87 7.86 15.71
C TYR A 62 14.29 7.35 15.47
N ARG A 63 14.52 6.83 14.28
CA ARG A 63 15.86 6.50 13.78
C ARG A 63 15.93 6.89 12.30
N TYR A 64 16.94 7.67 11.93
CA TYR A 64 17.18 7.99 10.51
C TYR A 64 17.42 6.69 9.72
N GLY A 65 16.73 6.52 8.59
CA GLY A 65 16.74 5.28 7.81
C GLY A 65 15.91 4.15 8.41
N GLY A 66 15.24 4.35 9.56
CA GLY A 66 14.42 3.33 10.22
C GLY A 66 13.17 2.97 9.41
N THR A 67 12.95 1.66 9.25
CA THR A 67 11.81 1.08 8.50
C THR A 67 11.00 0.08 9.33
N GLY A 68 11.28 0.05 10.67
CA GLY A 68 10.66 -0.87 11.62
C GLY A 68 11.15 -2.33 11.51
N PRO A 69 10.70 -3.19 12.40
CA PRO A 69 9.94 -2.83 13.61
C PRO A 69 10.80 -2.15 14.68
N GLY A 70 10.14 -1.44 15.62
CA GLY A 70 10.77 -0.88 16.81
C GLY A 70 11.54 0.43 16.63
N SER A 71 11.76 0.91 15.39
CA SER A 71 12.29 2.27 15.13
C SER A 71 11.95 2.72 13.70
N TRP A 72 11.72 4.04 13.54
CA TRP A 72 11.15 4.59 12.32
C TRP A 72 11.74 5.95 11.96
N ASP A 73 11.92 6.23 10.67
CA ASP A 73 11.85 7.60 10.16
C ASP A 73 10.46 7.91 9.58
N CYS A 74 10.22 9.13 9.14
CA CYS A 74 8.90 9.59 8.72
C CYS A 74 8.35 8.76 7.53
N SER A 75 9.15 8.52 6.50
CA SER A 75 8.77 7.72 5.33
C SER A 75 8.79 6.22 5.60
N GLY A 76 9.66 5.76 6.49
CA GLY A 76 9.69 4.37 6.93
C GLY A 76 8.42 3.97 7.69
N LEU A 77 7.92 4.84 8.58
CA LEU A 77 6.65 4.65 9.26
C LEU A 77 5.48 4.57 8.27
N ALA A 78 5.41 5.51 7.33
CA ALA A 78 4.40 5.51 6.29
C ALA A 78 4.46 4.25 5.42
N GLY A 79 5.67 3.88 4.96
CA GLY A 79 5.91 2.68 4.15
C GLY A 79 5.56 1.39 4.90
N GLY A 80 5.94 1.27 6.18
CA GLY A 80 5.62 0.14 7.04
C GLY A 80 4.10 -0.01 7.25
N SER A 81 3.43 1.10 7.54
CA SER A 81 1.97 1.13 7.76
C SER A 81 1.20 0.72 6.50
N TRP A 82 1.56 1.26 5.35
CA TRP A 82 0.90 0.93 4.09
C TRP A 82 1.27 -0.46 3.57
N ARG A 83 2.50 -0.94 3.82
CA ARG A 83 2.90 -2.33 3.53
C ARG A 83 2.05 -3.32 4.32
N LYS A 84 1.72 -3.03 5.59
CA LYS A 84 0.80 -3.84 6.39
C LYS A 84 -0.61 -3.88 5.80
N ALA A 85 -1.01 -2.83 5.09
CA ALA A 85 -2.27 -2.75 4.35
C ALA A 85 -2.20 -3.33 2.92
N GLY A 86 -1.10 -3.99 2.55
CA GLY A 86 -0.90 -4.59 1.23
C GLY A 86 -0.56 -3.58 0.12
N VAL A 87 -0.02 -2.40 0.47
CA VAL A 87 0.44 -1.39 -0.49
C VAL A 87 1.92 -1.11 -0.27
N LYS A 88 2.74 -1.40 -1.28
CA LYS A 88 4.17 -1.10 -1.25
C LYS A 88 4.41 0.34 -1.71
N LEU A 89 5.07 1.13 -0.89
CA LEU A 89 5.48 2.49 -1.19
C LEU A 89 7.00 2.55 -1.41
N PRO A 90 7.50 3.51 -2.23
CA PRO A 90 8.92 3.80 -2.33
C PRO A 90 9.52 4.24 -0.98
N ARG A 91 10.86 4.32 -0.93
CA ARG A 91 11.55 4.54 0.36
C ARG A 91 11.47 5.97 0.89
N THR A 92 11.62 6.99 0.05
CA THR A 92 11.74 8.38 0.50
C THR A 92 10.45 9.16 0.33
N THR A 93 10.30 10.23 1.11
CA THR A 93 9.15 11.14 1.03
C THR A 93 8.91 11.64 -0.40
N GLN A 94 9.96 12.07 -1.08
CA GLN A 94 9.89 12.60 -2.45
C GLN A 94 9.49 11.53 -3.46
N GLN A 95 10.03 10.32 -3.31
CA GLN A 95 9.67 9.19 -4.17
C GLN A 95 8.21 8.78 -3.97
N ILE A 96 7.73 8.72 -2.71
CA ILE A 96 6.33 8.42 -2.39
C ILE A 96 5.41 9.45 -3.03
N TYR A 97 5.73 10.75 -2.87
CA TYR A 97 4.91 11.81 -3.46
C TYR A 97 4.81 11.71 -4.98
N ARG A 98 5.91 11.38 -5.66
CA ARG A 98 5.91 11.20 -7.13
C ARG A 98 5.15 9.97 -7.56
N ALA A 99 5.36 8.85 -6.88
CA ALA A 99 4.81 7.53 -7.28
C ALA A 99 3.30 7.39 -7.02
N VAL A 100 2.75 8.06 -6.01
CA VAL A 100 1.31 7.99 -5.73
C VAL A 100 0.58 9.05 -6.54
N HIS A 101 -0.15 8.62 -7.57
CA HIS A 101 -0.79 9.53 -8.52
C HIS A 101 -1.98 10.31 -7.94
N TYR A 102 -2.72 9.74 -7.01
CA TYR A 102 -3.89 10.40 -6.43
C TYR A 102 -3.46 11.50 -5.44
N LYS A 103 -3.44 12.75 -5.93
CA LYS A 103 -3.09 13.93 -5.13
C LYS A 103 -4.32 14.44 -4.37
N VAL A 104 -4.10 14.92 -3.17
CA VAL A 104 -5.14 15.38 -2.26
C VAL A 104 -4.82 16.79 -1.76
N SER A 105 -5.84 17.62 -1.62
CA SER A 105 -5.71 18.93 -0.99
C SER A 105 -5.75 18.81 0.54
N TRP A 106 -5.32 19.86 1.25
CA TRP A 106 -5.43 19.92 2.71
C TRP A 106 -6.86 19.62 3.22
N LYS A 107 -7.86 20.24 2.58
CA LYS A 107 -9.27 20.07 2.96
C LYS A 107 -9.86 18.71 2.55
N GLY A 108 -9.32 18.09 1.53
CA GLY A 108 -9.77 16.81 1.00
C GLY A 108 -9.13 15.59 1.66
N ALA A 109 -8.25 15.79 2.63
CA ALA A 109 -7.54 14.71 3.31
C ALA A 109 -8.50 13.87 4.16
N VAL A 110 -8.37 12.54 4.04
CA VAL A 110 -9.09 11.55 4.86
C VAL A 110 -8.11 10.61 5.54
N ALA A 111 -8.56 9.90 6.56
CA ALA A 111 -7.70 8.98 7.31
C ALA A 111 -6.98 7.98 6.38
N GLY A 112 -5.67 7.85 6.54
CA GLY A 112 -4.76 7.08 5.70
C GLY A 112 -3.98 7.91 4.69
N ASP A 113 -4.43 9.12 4.32
CA ASP A 113 -3.68 9.97 3.41
C ASP A 113 -2.32 10.35 4.01
N LEU A 114 -1.35 10.53 3.14
CA LEU A 114 0.01 10.92 3.51
C LEU A 114 0.17 12.42 3.27
N LEU A 115 0.45 13.16 4.33
CA LEU A 115 0.66 14.60 4.31
C LEU A 115 2.14 14.91 4.25
N PHE A 116 2.54 15.84 3.37
CA PHE A 116 3.92 16.24 3.17
C PHE A 116 4.11 17.69 3.59
N PHE A 117 5.28 17.97 4.17
CA PHE A 117 5.59 19.26 4.78
C PHE A 117 6.96 19.76 4.34
N TYR A 118 7.13 21.08 4.43
CA TYR A 118 8.32 21.87 4.10
C TYR A 118 8.66 21.90 2.62
N GLY A 119 9.50 22.84 2.22
CA GLY A 119 10.10 22.90 0.90
C GLY A 119 10.84 21.59 0.59
N GLY A 120 10.65 21.04 -0.63
CA GLY A 120 11.24 19.75 -0.98
C GLY A 120 10.59 18.52 -0.35
N ARG A 121 9.51 18.67 0.43
CA ARG A 121 8.80 17.55 1.10
C ARG A 121 9.72 16.71 1.95
N THR A 122 10.50 17.37 2.81
CA THR A 122 11.52 16.72 3.65
C THR A 122 10.91 15.97 4.84
N HIS A 123 9.64 16.18 5.13
CA HIS A 123 8.91 15.50 6.21
C HIS A 123 7.52 15.08 5.77
N MET A 124 7.00 14.05 6.44
CA MET A 124 5.64 13.55 6.20
C MET A 124 5.03 12.91 7.44
N GLY A 125 3.70 12.76 7.42
CA GLY A 125 2.93 12.02 8.42
C GLY A 125 1.73 11.33 7.79
N ILE A 126 1.13 10.41 8.53
CA ILE A 126 -0.11 9.70 8.18
C ILE A 126 -1.27 10.45 8.81
N TYR A 127 -2.17 10.97 7.99
CA TYR A 127 -3.39 11.61 8.49
C TYR A 127 -4.33 10.54 9.10
N VAL A 128 -4.80 10.79 10.32
CA VAL A 128 -5.64 9.82 11.05
C VAL A 128 -7.06 10.32 11.27
N GLY A 129 -7.42 11.42 10.61
CA GLY A 129 -8.73 12.06 10.75
C GLY A 129 -8.77 13.11 11.85
N HIS A 130 -9.88 13.86 11.87
CA HIS A 130 -10.20 14.86 12.93
C HIS A 130 -9.09 15.90 13.18
N GLY A 131 -8.31 16.22 12.15
CA GLY A 131 -7.22 17.21 12.28
C GLY A 131 -5.98 16.68 12.99
N TYR A 132 -5.72 15.36 12.98
CA TYR A 132 -4.53 14.74 13.57
C TYR A 132 -3.75 13.92 12.55
N MET A 133 -2.44 13.84 12.78
CA MET A 133 -1.57 12.89 12.08
C MET A 133 -0.71 12.10 13.06
N ILE A 134 -0.20 10.95 12.61
CA ILE A 134 0.86 10.21 13.28
C ILE A 134 2.11 10.34 12.44
N HIS A 135 3.23 10.65 13.08
CA HIS A 135 4.52 10.81 12.41
C HIS A 135 5.70 10.39 13.29
N ALA A 136 6.84 10.10 12.67
CA ALA A 136 8.14 9.97 13.32
C ALA A 136 8.89 11.30 13.12
N PRO A 137 8.97 12.18 14.15
CA PRO A 137 9.29 13.60 13.94
C PRO A 137 10.76 13.92 13.73
N GLY A 138 11.67 13.16 14.34
CA GLY A 138 13.11 13.43 14.24
C GLY A 138 13.90 12.84 15.41
N SER A 139 15.23 12.94 15.35
CA SER A 139 16.16 12.39 16.34
C SER A 139 15.83 12.83 17.77
N GLY A 140 16.02 11.91 18.72
CA GLY A 140 15.70 12.14 20.14
C GLY A 140 14.22 12.15 20.49
N ARG A 141 13.36 11.85 19.52
CA ARG A 141 11.89 11.83 19.72
C ARG A 141 11.31 10.48 19.34
N THR A 142 10.04 10.28 19.71
CA THR A 142 9.31 9.05 19.39
C THR A 142 8.20 9.30 18.37
N VAL A 143 7.72 8.24 17.73
CA VAL A 143 6.48 8.24 16.95
C VAL A 143 5.35 8.75 17.84
N ARG A 144 4.55 9.68 17.31
CA ARG A 144 3.46 10.29 18.08
C ARG A 144 2.33 10.81 17.21
N LYS A 145 1.18 10.95 17.84
CA LYS A 145 0.01 11.64 17.28
C LYS A 145 0.08 13.12 17.63
N VAL A 146 -0.12 13.98 16.65
CA VAL A 146 -0.11 15.44 16.82
C VAL A 146 -1.30 16.09 16.14
N LYS A 147 -1.78 17.19 16.72
CA LYS A 147 -2.83 18.02 16.12
C LYS A 147 -2.24 18.86 14.99
N LEU A 148 -2.91 18.89 13.85
CA LEU A 148 -2.57 19.72 12.70
C LEU A 148 -3.09 21.15 12.95
N ASN A 149 -2.22 21.99 13.46
CA ASN A 149 -2.50 23.39 13.74
C ASN A 149 -2.10 24.32 12.58
N SER A 150 -2.17 25.63 12.81
CA SER A 150 -1.79 26.66 11.82
C SER A 150 -0.33 26.55 11.34
N TYR A 151 0.57 26.05 12.18
CA TYR A 151 1.97 25.80 11.80
C TYR A 151 2.04 24.74 10.70
N TYR A 152 1.45 23.55 10.89
CA TYR A 152 1.44 22.49 9.89
C TYR A 152 0.74 22.91 8.60
N LYS A 153 -0.36 23.71 8.72
CA LYS A 153 -1.03 24.25 7.54
C LYS A 153 -0.13 25.16 6.70
N ARG A 154 0.67 26.00 7.35
CA ARG A 154 1.59 26.94 6.69
C ARG A 154 2.73 26.23 5.96
N VAL A 155 3.24 25.15 6.53
CA VAL A 155 4.36 24.36 5.94
C VAL A 155 3.89 23.16 5.11
N PHE A 156 2.58 23.01 4.90
CA PHE A 156 2.01 21.93 4.08
C PHE A 156 2.44 22.05 2.62
N ASN A 157 2.91 20.94 2.06
CA ASN A 157 3.42 20.88 0.69
C ASN A 157 2.84 19.68 -0.09
N GLY A 158 1.54 19.43 0.08
CA GLY A 158 0.81 18.44 -0.66
C GLY A 158 0.46 17.19 0.15
N ALA A 159 -0.45 16.41 -0.39
CA ALA A 159 -0.84 15.11 0.15
C ALA A 159 -1.12 14.13 -0.97
N VAL A 160 -1.07 12.83 -0.65
CA VAL A 160 -1.40 11.75 -1.57
C VAL A 160 -2.26 10.69 -0.88
N ARG A 161 -3.04 9.96 -1.68
CA ARG A 161 -3.88 8.85 -1.23
C ARG A 161 -3.36 7.54 -1.80
N PRO A 162 -2.58 6.76 -1.04
CA PRO A 162 -2.13 5.46 -1.48
C PRO A 162 -3.26 4.44 -1.60
N GLY A 163 -3.05 3.41 -2.42
CA GLY A 163 -3.97 2.27 -2.52
C GLY A 163 -5.26 2.52 -3.31
N TYR A 164 -5.35 3.67 -3.98
CA TYR A 164 -6.46 4.03 -4.87
C TYR A 164 -6.26 3.50 -6.28
#